data_b5c87fda580ef8efb44225021da5e456
#
_entry.id   b5c87fda580ef8efb44225021da5e456
#
_cell.length_a   1.000
_cell.length_b   1.000
_cell.length_c   1.000
_cell.angle_alpha   90.00
_cell.angle_beta   90.00
_cell.angle_gamma   90.00
#
_symmetry.space_group_name_H-M   'P 1'
#
loop_
_entity.id
_entity.type
_entity.pdbx_description
1 polymer ?
#
loop_
_entity_poly.entity_id
_entity_poly.type
_entity_poly.pdbx_seq_one_letter_code
_entity_poly.pdbx_strand_id
1 'polypeptide(L)'
;TVTQFVPGDLIDVTGTSIGKGFQGVIKRHNFKGGRASHGSRFHRAPGSIGCSATPSRVFKNKKMPGQMGNERVTVQRLQVVRVDADQNLILIKGAIPGSKNNVVVIKDSVKATK
;
A
#
# COMPACT_ATOMS: atom_id res chain seq x y z
N THR A 1 -13.81 7.19 -21.35
CA THR A 1 -12.85 8.25 -21.70
C THR A 1 -12.69 9.22 -20.54
N VAL A 2 -11.66 10.05 -20.59
CA VAL A 2 -11.40 11.06 -19.55
C VAL A 2 -12.50 12.11 -19.42
N THR A 3 -13.38 12.23 -20.40
CA THR A 3 -14.50 13.17 -20.39
C THR A 3 -15.55 12.89 -19.30
N GLN A 4 -15.47 11.72 -18.64
CA GLN A 4 -16.33 11.39 -17.50
C GLN A 4 -16.01 12.24 -16.28
N PHE A 5 -14.80 12.78 -16.21
CA PHE A 5 -14.30 13.52 -15.07
C PHE A 5 -14.12 14.99 -15.40
N VAL A 6 -14.31 15.86 -14.41
CA VAL A 6 -14.05 17.29 -14.54
C VAL A 6 -13.03 17.72 -13.47
N PRO A 7 -12.28 18.80 -13.72
CA PRO A 7 -11.36 19.31 -12.71
C PRO A 7 -12.08 19.61 -11.39
N GLY A 8 -11.49 19.24 -10.29
CA GLY A 8 -12.05 19.37 -8.96
C GLY A 8 -12.82 18.17 -8.44
N ASP A 9 -13.09 17.17 -9.29
CA ASP A 9 -13.72 15.91 -8.86
C ASP A 9 -12.84 15.19 -7.86
N LEU A 10 -13.48 14.52 -6.88
CA LEU A 10 -12.81 13.56 -6.00
C LEU A 10 -13.03 12.16 -6.55
N ILE A 11 -11.94 11.42 -6.67
CA ILE A 11 -11.93 10.09 -7.28
C ILE A 11 -11.20 9.09 -6.40
N ASP A 12 -11.53 7.81 -6.60
CA ASP A 12 -10.79 6.69 -6.01
C ASP A 12 -10.03 5.99 -7.12
N VAL A 13 -8.75 5.74 -6.89
CA VAL A 13 -7.86 5.07 -7.84
C VAL A 13 -7.45 3.73 -7.28
N THR A 14 -7.74 2.67 -8.02
CA THR A 14 -7.40 1.30 -7.67
C THR A 14 -6.35 0.77 -8.64
N GLY A 15 -5.28 0.22 -8.11
CA GLY A 15 -4.22 -0.40 -8.89
C GLY A 15 -3.51 -1.48 -8.11
N THR A 16 -2.52 -2.09 -8.73
CA THR A 16 -1.65 -3.07 -8.08
C THR A 16 -0.39 -2.37 -7.62
N SER A 17 -0.11 -2.40 -6.32
CA SER A 17 1.08 -1.75 -5.76
C SER A 17 2.37 -2.39 -6.27
N ILE A 18 3.47 -1.63 -6.21
CA ILE A 18 4.78 -2.11 -6.62
C ILE A 18 5.16 -3.33 -5.77
N GLY A 19 5.50 -4.45 -6.42
CA GLY A 19 5.95 -5.65 -5.74
C GLY A 19 7.35 -5.45 -5.14
N LYS A 20 7.53 -5.85 -3.90
CA LYS A 20 8.81 -5.75 -3.18
C LYS A 20 9.34 -7.11 -2.76
N GLY A 21 8.70 -8.19 -3.19
CA GLY A 21 9.10 -9.55 -2.89
C GLY A 21 8.85 -9.92 -1.43
N PHE A 22 9.51 -10.97 -0.97
CA PHE A 22 9.46 -11.39 0.43
C PHE A 22 10.30 -10.43 1.28
N GLN A 23 9.68 -9.77 2.24
CA GLN A 23 10.35 -8.82 3.11
C GLN A 23 10.27 -9.24 4.56
N GLY A 24 11.33 -8.98 5.32
CA GLY A 24 11.34 -9.17 6.76
C GLY A 24 10.46 -8.15 7.49
N VAL A 25 10.27 -8.35 8.78
CA VAL A 25 9.37 -7.53 9.59
C VAL A 25 9.81 -6.08 9.73
N ILE A 26 11.11 -5.79 9.62
CA ILE A 26 11.61 -4.42 9.74
C ILE A 26 11.07 -3.54 8.63
N LYS A 27 11.18 -3.97 7.38
CA LYS A 27 10.67 -3.21 6.24
C LYS A 27 9.16 -3.34 6.10
N ARG A 28 8.62 -4.55 6.30
CA ARG A 28 7.21 -4.84 6.08
C ARG A 28 6.30 -4.24 7.15
N HIS A 29 6.74 -4.22 8.42
CA HIS A 29 5.92 -3.81 9.56
C HIS A 29 6.58 -2.79 10.48
N ASN A 30 7.75 -2.25 10.10
CA ASN A 30 8.46 -1.23 10.87
C ASN A 30 8.93 -1.70 12.25
N PHE A 31 9.29 -2.97 12.41
CA PHE A 31 9.88 -3.48 13.65
C PHE A 31 11.28 -2.89 13.85
N LYS A 32 11.68 -2.73 15.11
CA LYS A 32 12.97 -2.13 15.45
C LYS A 32 14.16 -3.04 15.22
N GLY A 33 13.98 -4.36 15.26
CA GLY A 33 15.08 -5.30 15.22
C GLY A 33 15.85 -5.37 16.53
N GLY A 34 16.91 -6.14 16.55
CA GLY A 34 17.77 -6.31 17.70
C GLY A 34 19.07 -5.51 17.60
N ARG A 35 19.95 -5.70 18.59
CA ARG A 35 21.25 -5.03 18.63
C ARG A 35 22.12 -5.45 17.45
N ALA A 36 22.83 -4.48 16.87
CA ALA A 36 23.81 -4.75 15.82
C ALA A 36 25.19 -5.17 16.35
N SER A 37 25.46 -4.98 17.64
CA SER A 37 26.75 -5.24 18.27
C SER A 37 26.59 -6.02 19.57
N HIS A 38 27.69 -6.20 20.32
CA HIS A 38 27.74 -6.93 21.60
C HIS A 38 27.36 -8.42 21.49
N GLY A 39 27.70 -9.05 20.35
CA GLY A 39 27.48 -10.49 20.14
C GLY A 39 26.03 -10.90 19.92
N SER A 40 25.11 -9.95 19.70
CA SER A 40 23.72 -10.25 19.42
C SER A 40 23.56 -11.03 18.12
N ARG A 41 22.75 -12.09 18.16
CA ARG A 41 22.32 -12.83 16.96
C ARG A 41 20.94 -12.43 16.47
N PHE A 42 20.28 -11.53 17.21
CA PHE A 42 18.94 -11.03 16.90
C PHE A 42 19.06 -9.65 16.24
N HIS A 43 19.21 -9.64 14.91
CA HIS A 43 19.36 -8.38 14.17
C HIS A 43 18.04 -7.96 13.50
N ARG A 44 17.43 -8.86 12.75
CA ARG A 44 16.26 -8.54 11.93
C ARG A 44 15.07 -9.49 12.15
N ALA A 45 15.13 -10.35 13.15
CA ALA A 45 14.08 -11.32 13.43
C ALA A 45 12.84 -10.68 14.06
N PRO A 46 11.65 -11.30 13.94
CA PRO A 46 10.41 -10.73 14.49
C PRO A 46 10.31 -10.79 16.01
N GLY A 47 11.12 -11.61 16.70
CA GLY A 47 11.04 -11.84 18.12
C GLY A 47 9.93 -12.82 18.50
N SER A 48 9.41 -12.70 19.71
CA SER A 48 8.35 -13.57 20.17
C SER A 48 7.06 -13.40 19.37
N ILE A 49 6.46 -14.51 18.98
CA ILE A 49 5.22 -14.52 18.18
C ILE A 49 3.99 -14.92 19.02
N GLY A 50 4.16 -15.16 20.31
CA GLY A 50 3.07 -15.47 21.21
C GLY A 50 3.52 -16.24 22.45
N CYS A 51 2.56 -16.76 23.20
CA CYS A 51 2.79 -17.61 24.35
C CYS A 51 2.93 -19.08 23.92
N SER A 52 3.58 -19.93 24.74
CA SER A 52 3.80 -21.31 24.36
C SER A 52 2.61 -22.22 24.64
N ALA A 53 2.28 -22.49 25.90
CA ALA A 53 1.29 -23.49 26.28
C ALA A 53 -0.16 -23.01 26.11
N THR A 54 -0.42 -21.77 26.36
CA THR A 54 -1.75 -21.14 26.23
C THR A 54 -1.59 -19.80 25.53
N PRO A 55 -2.20 -19.56 24.37
CA PRO A 55 -3.24 -20.38 23.67
C PRO A 55 -2.72 -21.50 22.79
N SER A 56 -1.45 -21.84 22.79
CA SER A 56 -0.83 -22.89 21.97
C SER A 56 -0.95 -22.66 20.46
N ARG A 57 -1.04 -21.40 20.06
CA ARG A 57 -1.13 -20.99 18.65
C ARG A 57 -0.66 -19.56 18.48
N VAL A 58 -0.33 -19.22 17.24
CA VAL A 58 -0.09 -17.82 16.84
C VAL A 58 -1.42 -17.23 16.39
N PHE A 59 -1.77 -16.06 16.91
CA PHE A 59 -3.02 -15.40 16.53
C PHE A 59 -3.02 -14.98 15.07
N LYS A 60 -4.21 -14.91 14.48
CA LYS A 60 -4.40 -14.35 13.14
C LYS A 60 -3.99 -12.90 13.12
N ASN A 61 -3.56 -12.41 11.95
CA ASN A 61 -3.08 -11.04 11.74
C ASN A 61 -1.79 -10.71 12.50
N LYS A 62 -1.07 -11.72 13.00
CA LYS A 62 0.24 -11.50 13.58
C LYS A 62 1.21 -11.02 12.51
N LYS A 63 1.91 -9.94 12.79
CA LYS A 63 2.84 -9.32 11.85
C LYS A 63 4.11 -10.17 11.73
N MET A 64 4.33 -10.70 10.57
CA MET A 64 5.46 -11.59 10.25
C MET A 64 6.06 -11.21 8.90
N PRO A 65 7.27 -11.75 8.55
CA PRO A 65 7.81 -11.59 7.19
C PRO A 65 6.85 -12.17 6.14
N GLY A 66 6.94 -11.67 4.95
CA GLY A 66 6.17 -12.20 3.83
C GLY A 66 6.25 -11.31 2.61
N GLN A 67 5.43 -11.62 1.61
CA GLN A 67 5.32 -10.83 0.39
C GLN A 67 4.88 -9.41 0.75
N MET A 68 5.61 -8.42 0.26
CA MET A 68 5.28 -7.00 0.39
C MET A 68 4.95 -6.43 -0.99
N GLY A 69 3.90 -5.63 -1.07
CA GLY A 69 3.45 -5.07 -2.33
C GLY A 69 2.79 -6.08 -3.25
N ASN A 70 2.65 -5.74 -4.51
CA ASN A 70 1.95 -6.53 -5.54
C ASN A 70 0.52 -6.89 -5.10
N GLU A 71 -0.13 -5.98 -4.41
CA GLU A 71 -1.48 -6.11 -3.89
C GLU A 71 -2.40 -5.09 -4.52
N ARG A 72 -3.69 -5.40 -4.59
CA ARG A 72 -4.69 -4.44 -5.01
C ARG A 72 -4.86 -3.38 -3.94
N VAL A 73 -4.59 -2.13 -4.29
CA VAL A 73 -4.65 -0.98 -3.38
C VAL A 73 -5.56 0.07 -3.99
N THR A 74 -6.41 0.66 -3.15
CA THR A 74 -7.26 1.79 -3.53
C THR A 74 -6.87 3.01 -2.73
N VAL A 75 -6.52 4.08 -3.43
CA VAL A 75 -6.27 5.40 -2.81
C VAL A 75 -7.53 6.23 -3.01
N GLN A 76 -8.10 6.70 -1.90
CA GLN A 76 -9.39 7.39 -1.90
C GLN A 76 -9.25 8.90 -1.89
N ARG A 77 -10.24 9.59 -2.44
CA ARG A 77 -10.39 11.05 -2.38
C ARG A 77 -9.23 11.83 -3.01
N LEU A 78 -8.72 11.34 -4.11
CA LEU A 78 -7.74 12.08 -4.89
C LEU A 78 -8.47 13.13 -5.75
N GLN A 79 -7.86 14.29 -5.88
CA GLN A 79 -8.43 15.40 -6.65
C GLN A 79 -7.96 15.37 -8.10
N VAL A 80 -8.89 15.48 -9.03
CA VAL A 80 -8.58 15.69 -10.44
C VAL A 80 -8.19 17.16 -10.64
N VAL A 81 -6.98 17.36 -11.14
CA VAL A 81 -6.44 18.73 -11.36
C VAL A 81 -6.79 19.23 -12.75
N ARG A 82 -6.64 18.38 -13.76
CA ARG A 82 -6.86 18.76 -15.16
C ARG A 82 -7.28 17.55 -15.97
N VAL A 83 -8.15 17.77 -16.94
CA VAL A 83 -8.58 16.78 -17.94
C VAL A 83 -8.28 17.34 -19.33
N ASP A 84 -7.58 16.57 -20.15
CA ASP A 84 -7.29 16.91 -21.54
C ASP A 84 -7.95 15.87 -22.44
N ALA A 85 -9.10 16.20 -22.98
CA ALA A 85 -9.89 15.29 -23.82
C ALA A 85 -9.21 15.00 -25.16
N ASP A 86 -8.45 15.94 -25.71
CA ASP A 86 -7.77 15.77 -26.99
C ASP A 86 -6.69 14.69 -26.94
N GLN A 87 -5.93 14.66 -25.82
CA GLN A 87 -4.86 13.67 -25.60
C GLN A 87 -5.35 12.49 -24.79
N ASN A 88 -6.61 12.48 -24.37
CA ASN A 88 -7.19 11.46 -23.48
C ASN A 88 -6.36 11.30 -22.19
N LEU A 89 -6.03 12.43 -21.56
CA LEU A 89 -5.12 12.53 -20.43
C LEU A 89 -5.84 13.12 -19.22
N ILE A 90 -5.57 12.57 -18.05
CA ILE A 90 -6.07 13.07 -16.78
C ILE A 90 -4.90 13.29 -15.81
N LEU A 91 -4.87 14.44 -15.15
CA LEU A 91 -3.87 14.76 -14.13
C LEU A 91 -4.53 14.70 -12.76
N ILE A 92 -3.95 13.89 -11.88
CA ILE A 92 -4.47 13.63 -10.53
C ILE A 92 -3.43 14.04 -9.52
N LYS A 93 -3.86 14.79 -8.49
CA LYS A 93 -2.97 15.20 -7.39
C LYS A 93 -2.91 14.09 -6.34
N GLY A 94 -1.71 13.57 -6.10
CA GLY A 94 -1.45 12.60 -5.06
C GLY A 94 -0.77 11.34 -5.58
N ALA A 95 -0.60 10.36 -4.69
CA ALA A 95 0.05 9.10 -5.01
C ALA A 95 -0.91 8.15 -5.70
N ILE A 96 -0.43 7.52 -6.77
CA ILE A 96 -1.15 6.51 -7.55
C ILE A 96 -0.51 5.15 -7.29
N PRO A 97 -1.29 4.09 -7.04
CA PRO A 97 -0.72 2.77 -6.81
C PRO A 97 0.00 2.23 -8.04
N GLY A 98 1.12 1.56 -7.82
CA GLY A 98 1.84 0.85 -8.86
C GLY A 98 3.03 1.60 -9.43
N SER A 99 3.69 0.94 -10.35
CA SER A 99 4.85 1.49 -11.06
C SER A 99 4.41 2.32 -12.26
N LYS A 100 5.38 3.01 -12.85
CA LYS A 100 5.16 3.78 -14.09
C LYS A 100 4.63 2.86 -15.20
N ASN A 101 3.69 3.37 -15.98
CA ASN A 101 3.04 2.66 -17.10
C ASN A 101 2.15 1.48 -16.70
N ASN A 102 1.72 1.41 -15.45
CA ASN A 102 0.72 0.42 -15.03
C ASN A 102 -0.70 0.90 -15.29
N VAL A 103 -1.60 -0.08 -15.39
CA VAL A 103 -3.03 0.18 -15.55
C VAL A 103 -3.66 0.37 -14.18
N VAL A 104 -4.53 1.37 -14.07
CA VAL A 104 -5.30 1.64 -12.85
C VAL A 104 -6.77 1.83 -13.22
N VAL A 105 -7.65 1.61 -12.26
CA VAL A 105 -9.09 1.85 -12.42
C VAL A 105 -9.46 3.09 -11.63
N ILE A 106 -10.13 4.04 -12.28
CA ILE A 106 -10.53 5.30 -11.67
C ILE A 106 -12.05 5.30 -11.56
N LYS A 107 -12.56 5.59 -10.36
CA LYS A 107 -13.99 5.70 -10.08
C LYS A 107 -14.28 6.97 -9.30
N ASP A 108 -15.52 7.41 -9.32
CA ASP A 108 -15.95 8.49 -8.42
C ASP A 108 -15.74 8.07 -6.96
N SER A 109 -15.31 9.00 -6.13
CA SER A 109 -15.03 8.69 -4.72
C SER A 109 -16.31 8.38 -3.96
N VAL A 110 -16.32 7.25 -3.27
CA VAL A 110 -17.44 6.89 -2.38
C VAL A 110 -17.49 7.74 -1.12
N LYS A 111 -16.39 8.41 -0.78
CA LYS A 111 -16.29 9.32 0.37
C LYS A 111 -16.37 10.79 -0.02
N ALA A 112 -16.68 11.09 -1.26
CA ALA A 112 -16.86 12.47 -1.69
C ALA A 112 -18.12 13.05 -1.05
N THR A 113 -17.95 14.15 -0.33
CA THR A 113 -19.07 14.97 0.14
C THR A 113 -19.22 16.15 -0.81
N LYS A 114 -20.41 16.31 -1.31
CA LYS A 114 -20.73 17.47 -2.15
C LYS A 114 -21.24 18.61 -1.30
#